data_1c929189f59d3ae570c4e33dcb6ead90
#
_entry.id   1c929189f59d3ae570c4e33dcb6ead90
#
_cell.length_a   1.000
_cell.length_b   1.000
_cell.length_c   1.000
_cell.angle_alpha   90.00
_cell.angle_beta   90.00
_cell.angle_gamma   90.00
#
_symmetry.space_group_name_H-M   'P 1'
#
loop_
_entity.id
_entity.type
_entity.pdbx_description
1 polymer ?
#
loop_
_entity_poly.entity_id
_entity_poly.type
_entity_poly.pdbx_seq_one_letter_code
_entity_poly.pdbx_strand_id
1 'polypeptide(L)'
;MQNLRRMNSSAILQLSIQHSTFNFFIMIKKLFTLFICMFSFAMTFTSCSDEAFDVDSVNKQTIFVFFPWTGDTSRPGLYDDLENNLDSISEGIIAKKGLNDSRVLVFFSEKYNQSTLYDLQYDAKTKKVNRVPIKKYEGNSYCSAEGFADLLNDVKQNAEALNYALIIGAHGCGWTYAEDWNNYPYKARPSFGSSSPQEYSFSGINFGSDPNKPHTRFFGSVNLKDNEIDVATLAEGIKESGLKMQYILFDACYMGNVETAYELKDVTNFFIASSSEIMQYGLPYKSLWNYINSSTPNYAGIISISINFYNTTDYPYLNLAAIDCRELDGLANIMKEINSKYTLSESIDPETIQRLDAFSPNLFYDMEAYVDSLYPSGYLLDQFKNQLKLTVKAAGHTDYAYSALYNKETFIEIKNYCGLSISDPSQNNVAIKGREKTGWWKATH
;
A
#
# COMPACT_ATOMS: atom_id res chain seq x y z
N MET A 1 -104.14 4.29 -17.48
CA MET A 1 -102.93 3.70 -16.80
C MET A 1 -101.94 3.01 -17.73
N GLN A 2 -102.17 2.82 -19.01
CA GLN A 2 -101.23 2.13 -19.93
C GLN A 2 -100.17 3.07 -20.57
N ASN A 3 -100.39 4.38 -20.65
CA ASN A 3 -99.45 5.33 -21.29
C ASN A 3 -98.28 5.79 -20.39
N LEU A 4 -98.35 5.68 -19.07
CA LEU A 4 -97.28 6.03 -18.13
C LEU A 4 -96.22 4.94 -17.97
N ARG A 5 -96.57 3.68 -18.25
CA ARG A 5 -95.56 2.57 -18.18
C ARG A 5 -94.63 2.49 -19.40
N ARG A 6 -95.05 3.03 -20.59
CA ARG A 6 -94.24 3.03 -21.80
C ARG A 6 -93.15 4.12 -21.81
N MET A 7 -93.45 5.28 -21.17
CA MET A 7 -92.45 6.37 -21.08
C MET A 7 -91.26 6.04 -20.14
N ASN A 8 -91.55 5.30 -19.07
CA ASN A 8 -90.48 4.92 -18.15
C ASN A 8 -89.48 3.85 -18.70
N SER A 9 -89.92 2.99 -19.59
CA SER A 9 -89.10 1.94 -20.18
C SER A 9 -88.13 2.50 -21.22
N SER A 10 -88.45 3.50 -21.99
CA SER A 10 -87.55 4.11 -22.96
C SER A 10 -86.48 4.99 -22.31
N ALA A 11 -86.86 5.71 -21.23
CA ALA A 11 -85.88 6.53 -20.47
C ALA A 11 -84.91 5.66 -19.73
N ILE A 12 -85.29 4.53 -19.14
CA ILE A 12 -84.37 3.58 -18.46
C ILE A 12 -83.49 2.91 -19.48
N LEU A 13 -83.94 2.59 -20.67
CA LEU A 13 -83.10 1.99 -21.72
C LEU A 13 -82.11 2.99 -22.28
N GLN A 14 -82.44 4.27 -22.44
CA GLN A 14 -81.48 5.32 -22.84
C GLN A 14 -80.43 5.61 -21.77
N LEU A 15 -80.80 5.66 -20.48
CA LEU A 15 -79.84 5.80 -19.37
C LEU A 15 -78.91 4.62 -19.25
N SER A 16 -79.40 3.38 -19.49
CA SER A 16 -78.53 2.19 -19.43
C SER A 16 -77.53 2.14 -20.61
N ILE A 17 -77.96 2.59 -21.80
CA ILE A 17 -77.08 2.69 -22.98
C ILE A 17 -76.03 3.80 -22.77
N GLN A 18 -76.38 4.95 -22.23
CA GLN A 18 -75.42 6.01 -21.91
C GLN A 18 -74.40 5.60 -20.81
N HIS A 19 -74.87 4.86 -19.80
CA HIS A 19 -73.97 4.35 -18.76
C HIS A 19 -72.98 3.28 -19.28
N SER A 20 -73.47 2.43 -20.21
CA SER A 20 -72.64 1.39 -20.85
C SER A 20 -71.57 2.00 -21.77
N THR A 21 -71.93 3.00 -22.58
CA THR A 21 -71.04 3.70 -23.49
C THR A 21 -70.00 4.54 -22.70
N PHE A 22 -70.46 5.18 -21.59
CA PHE A 22 -69.57 5.95 -20.73
C PHE A 22 -68.52 5.05 -20.05
N ASN A 23 -68.89 3.89 -19.52
CA ASN A 23 -67.96 2.90 -18.92
C ASN A 23 -67.01 2.28 -19.96
N PHE A 24 -67.51 2.07 -21.19
CA PHE A 24 -66.71 1.59 -22.30
C PHE A 24 -65.56 2.61 -22.68
N PHE A 25 -65.91 3.89 -22.73
CA PHE A 25 -64.96 4.97 -22.98
C PHE A 25 -63.95 5.12 -21.86
N ILE A 26 -64.33 4.96 -20.59
CA ILE A 26 -63.40 4.99 -19.43
C ILE A 26 -62.48 3.78 -19.49
N MET A 27 -62.98 2.61 -19.86
CA MET A 27 -62.18 1.39 -20.00
C MET A 27 -61.15 1.52 -21.12
N ILE A 28 -61.53 2.08 -22.27
CA ILE A 28 -60.62 2.34 -23.40
C ILE A 28 -59.55 3.37 -22.99
N LYS A 29 -59.90 4.45 -22.31
CA LYS A 29 -58.92 5.43 -21.79
C LYS A 29 -57.93 4.78 -20.82
N LYS A 30 -58.40 3.96 -19.89
CA LYS A 30 -57.52 3.23 -18.96
C LYS A 30 -56.59 2.24 -19.70
N LEU A 31 -57.13 1.52 -20.70
CA LEU A 31 -56.34 0.61 -21.53
C LEU A 31 -55.26 1.36 -22.35
N PHE A 32 -55.63 2.52 -22.91
CA PHE A 32 -54.71 3.37 -23.67
C PHE A 32 -53.65 4.00 -22.80
N THR A 33 -53.99 4.41 -21.56
CA THR A 33 -53.04 4.91 -20.57
C THR A 33 -52.07 3.80 -20.12
N LEU A 34 -52.60 2.58 -19.92
CA LEU A 34 -51.78 1.41 -19.56
C LEU A 34 -50.81 1.03 -20.70
N PHE A 35 -51.26 1.15 -21.97
CA PHE A 35 -50.45 0.89 -23.15
C PHE A 35 -49.36 1.94 -23.34
N ILE A 36 -49.65 3.22 -23.07
CA ILE A 36 -48.66 4.31 -23.11
C ILE A 36 -47.65 4.12 -21.97
N CYS A 37 -48.07 3.75 -20.76
CA CYS A 37 -47.17 3.46 -19.64
C CYS A 37 -46.27 2.25 -19.92
N MET A 38 -46.80 1.17 -20.51
CA MET A 38 -45.99 0.02 -20.92
C MET A 38 -45.00 0.35 -22.04
N PHE A 39 -45.41 1.18 -23.02
CA PHE A 39 -44.52 1.60 -24.11
C PHE A 39 -43.44 2.58 -23.64
N SER A 40 -43.75 3.47 -22.67
CA SER A 40 -42.77 4.34 -22.04
C SER A 40 -41.75 3.55 -21.17
N PHE A 41 -42.22 2.48 -20.51
CA PHE A 41 -41.32 1.60 -19.72
C PHE A 41 -40.45 0.73 -20.62
N ALA A 42 -40.95 0.34 -21.82
CA ALA A 42 -40.14 -0.41 -22.80
C ALA A 42 -39.08 0.46 -23.48
N MET A 43 -39.28 1.79 -23.61
CA MET A 43 -38.29 2.68 -24.21
C MET A 43 -37.15 3.10 -23.23
N THR A 44 -37.29 2.89 -21.93
CA THR A 44 -36.26 3.17 -20.96
C THR A 44 -35.23 2.03 -20.84
N PHE A 45 -35.47 0.87 -21.46
CA PHE A 45 -34.55 -0.27 -21.46
C PHE A 45 -33.71 -0.41 -22.75
N THR A 46 -33.84 0.49 -23.72
CA THR A 46 -33.06 0.42 -24.97
C THR A 46 -31.94 1.42 -25.07
N SER A 47 -31.33 1.81 -23.93
CA SER A 47 -30.10 2.59 -23.90
C SER A 47 -29.11 2.03 -22.88
N CYS A 48 -28.91 0.73 -22.91
CA CYS A 48 -27.60 0.13 -22.65
C CYS A 48 -27.22 -0.55 -23.95
N SER A 49 -26.30 0.01 -24.69
CA SER A 49 -25.48 -0.80 -25.55
C SER A 49 -24.81 -1.82 -24.62
N ASP A 50 -25.31 -3.02 -24.57
CA ASP A 50 -24.57 -4.19 -24.15
C ASP A 50 -23.41 -4.36 -25.19
N GLU A 51 -22.43 -3.46 -25.16
CA GLU A 51 -21.10 -3.92 -25.39
C GLU A 51 -20.83 -4.82 -24.20
N ALA A 52 -21.03 -6.10 -24.39
CA ALA A 52 -20.61 -7.13 -23.48
C ALA A 52 -19.13 -6.80 -23.19
N PHE A 53 -18.87 -6.34 -21.96
CA PHE A 53 -17.50 -6.04 -21.53
C PHE A 53 -16.77 -7.36 -21.69
N ASP A 54 -15.90 -7.44 -22.70
CA ASP A 54 -15.11 -8.64 -22.97
C ASP A 54 -14.10 -8.79 -21.84
N VAL A 55 -14.51 -9.43 -20.77
CA VAL A 55 -13.71 -9.67 -19.56
C VAL A 55 -12.43 -10.44 -19.90
N ASP A 56 -12.43 -11.21 -20.98
CA ASP A 56 -11.26 -11.97 -21.45
C ASP A 56 -10.22 -11.05 -22.13
N SER A 57 -10.61 -9.85 -22.54
CA SER A 57 -9.71 -8.84 -23.13
C SER A 57 -9.03 -7.94 -22.09
N VAL A 58 -9.48 -7.94 -20.83
CA VAL A 58 -8.95 -7.09 -19.76
C VAL A 58 -7.87 -7.81 -18.98
N ASN A 59 -6.75 -7.13 -18.75
CA ASN A 59 -5.70 -7.65 -17.88
C ASN A 59 -6.25 -7.94 -16.48
N LYS A 60 -5.91 -9.09 -15.91
CA LYS A 60 -6.32 -9.43 -14.54
C LYS A 60 -5.56 -8.65 -13.49
N GLN A 61 -4.31 -8.32 -13.77
CA GLN A 61 -3.45 -7.58 -12.86
C GLN A 61 -2.47 -6.69 -13.62
N THR A 62 -2.28 -5.48 -13.12
CA THR A 62 -1.13 -4.64 -13.46
C THR A 62 -0.25 -4.49 -12.24
N ILE A 63 1.00 -4.92 -12.36
CA ILE A 63 2.05 -4.70 -11.35
C ILE A 63 2.81 -3.45 -11.77
N PHE A 64 2.73 -2.43 -10.96
CA PHE A 64 3.53 -1.23 -11.10
C PHE A 64 4.75 -1.30 -10.19
N VAL A 65 5.94 -1.32 -10.80
CA VAL A 65 7.23 -1.27 -10.09
C VAL A 65 7.70 0.17 -10.09
N PHE A 66 7.87 0.71 -8.90
CA PHE A 66 8.28 2.09 -8.69
C PHE A 66 9.66 2.14 -8.05
N PHE A 67 10.66 2.48 -8.87
CA PHE A 67 12.04 2.67 -8.49
C PHE A 67 12.43 4.15 -8.64
N PRO A 68 12.08 4.98 -7.63
CA PRO A 68 12.41 6.40 -7.63
C PRO A 68 13.92 6.59 -7.53
N TRP A 69 14.37 7.79 -7.77
CA TRP A 69 15.78 8.11 -7.64
C TRP A 69 16.27 7.96 -6.20
N THR A 70 17.34 7.19 -6.01
CA THR A 70 17.95 6.88 -4.69
C THR A 70 19.39 7.36 -4.58
N GLY A 71 20.03 7.67 -5.70
CA GLY A 71 21.43 8.06 -5.82
C GLY A 71 21.96 7.75 -7.22
N ASP A 72 23.21 8.11 -7.46
CA ASP A 72 23.94 7.87 -8.71
C ASP A 72 25.42 7.56 -8.44
N THR A 73 26.22 7.39 -9.51
CA THR A 73 27.66 7.09 -9.40
C THR A 73 28.47 8.13 -8.64
N SER A 74 27.99 9.36 -8.54
CA SER A 74 28.61 10.45 -7.78
C SER A 74 28.14 10.54 -6.34
N ARG A 75 26.99 9.92 -6.05
CA ARG A 75 26.33 9.85 -4.75
C ARG A 75 25.82 8.45 -4.55
N PRO A 76 26.51 7.62 -3.74
CA PRO A 76 26.14 6.22 -3.56
C PRO A 76 24.66 6.05 -3.25
N GLY A 77 24.01 5.15 -3.97
CA GLY A 77 22.59 4.83 -3.89
C GLY A 77 22.35 3.42 -4.37
N LEU A 78 21.10 3.07 -4.58
CA LEU A 78 20.69 1.70 -4.93
C LEU A 78 20.53 1.48 -6.45
N TYR A 79 21.10 2.37 -7.30
CA TYR A 79 20.87 2.29 -8.74
C TYR A 79 21.19 0.91 -9.33
N ASP A 80 22.41 0.42 -9.07
CA ASP A 80 22.88 -0.87 -9.61
C ASP A 80 22.08 -2.05 -9.01
N ASP A 81 21.69 -1.95 -7.75
CA ASP A 81 20.88 -2.97 -7.07
C ASP A 81 19.45 -3.01 -7.63
N LEU A 82 18.85 -1.84 -7.90
CA LEU A 82 17.52 -1.74 -8.52
C LEU A 82 17.52 -2.23 -9.99
N GLU A 83 18.62 -2.00 -10.74
CA GLU A 83 18.82 -2.60 -12.07
C GLU A 83 18.87 -4.13 -11.96
N ASN A 84 19.64 -4.69 -11.02
CA ASN A 84 19.71 -6.11 -10.76
C ASN A 84 18.35 -6.69 -10.35
N ASN A 85 17.57 -5.95 -9.57
CA ASN A 85 16.20 -6.34 -9.21
C ASN A 85 15.27 -6.36 -10.43
N LEU A 86 15.40 -5.40 -11.34
CA LEU A 86 14.63 -5.39 -12.59
C LEU A 86 15.00 -6.54 -13.52
N ASP A 87 16.28 -6.90 -13.57
CA ASP A 87 16.75 -8.10 -14.27
C ASP A 87 16.21 -9.38 -13.62
N SER A 88 16.18 -9.45 -12.29
CA SER A 88 15.58 -10.55 -11.52
C SER A 88 14.07 -10.69 -11.78
N ILE A 89 13.32 -9.58 -11.89
CA ILE A 89 11.92 -9.58 -12.33
C ILE A 89 11.80 -10.17 -13.75
N SER A 90 12.67 -9.72 -14.67
CA SER A 90 12.68 -10.20 -16.05
C SER A 90 12.97 -11.70 -16.12
N GLU A 91 13.90 -12.21 -15.31
CA GLU A 91 14.17 -13.64 -15.19
C GLU A 91 12.97 -14.42 -14.64
N GLY A 92 12.23 -13.85 -13.69
CA GLY A 92 10.98 -14.43 -13.18
C GLY A 92 9.91 -14.56 -14.26
N ILE A 93 9.73 -13.51 -15.09
CA ILE A 93 8.83 -13.52 -16.24
C ILE A 93 9.24 -14.58 -17.26
N ILE A 94 10.54 -14.69 -17.57
CA ILE A 94 11.08 -15.70 -18.50
C ILE A 94 10.83 -17.11 -17.95
N ALA A 95 11.09 -17.34 -16.67
CA ALA A 95 10.87 -18.65 -16.03
C ALA A 95 9.40 -19.07 -16.07
N LYS A 96 8.49 -18.13 -15.92
CA LYS A 96 7.02 -18.32 -16.03
C LYS A 96 6.53 -18.41 -17.48
N LYS A 97 7.42 -18.15 -18.46
CA LYS A 97 7.15 -18.13 -19.91
C LYS A 97 6.13 -17.07 -20.31
N GLY A 98 6.12 -15.94 -19.64
CA GLY A 98 5.28 -14.79 -19.94
C GLY A 98 4.65 -14.13 -18.75
N LEU A 99 3.78 -13.18 -19.04
CA LEU A 99 3.04 -12.37 -18.06
C LEU A 99 1.64 -12.93 -17.78
N ASN A 100 1.19 -13.92 -18.58
CA ASN A 100 -0.21 -14.38 -18.62
C ASN A 100 -1.17 -13.18 -18.84
N ASP A 101 -2.24 -13.08 -18.06
CA ASP A 101 -3.21 -11.99 -18.14
C ASP A 101 -2.78 -10.77 -17.30
N SER A 102 -1.47 -10.53 -17.18
CA SER A 102 -0.91 -9.41 -16.40
C SER A 102 -0.07 -8.49 -17.25
N ARG A 103 0.08 -7.25 -16.79
CA ARG A 103 1.04 -6.27 -17.33
C ARG A 103 2.02 -5.87 -16.21
N VAL A 104 3.21 -5.50 -16.62
CA VAL A 104 4.24 -4.98 -15.69
C VAL A 104 4.78 -3.69 -16.24
N LEU A 105 4.50 -2.60 -15.55
CA LEU A 105 5.04 -1.29 -15.84
C LEU A 105 6.07 -0.93 -14.81
N VAL A 106 7.17 -0.35 -15.22
CA VAL A 106 8.30 0.03 -14.37
C VAL A 106 8.59 1.50 -14.54
N PHE A 107 8.45 2.28 -13.49
CA PHE A 107 9.03 3.61 -13.41
C PHE A 107 10.44 3.47 -12.84
N PHE A 108 11.43 3.89 -13.61
CA PHE A 108 12.82 3.81 -13.24
C PHE A 108 13.51 5.17 -13.35
N SER A 109 14.12 5.61 -12.25
CA SER A 109 14.90 6.84 -12.23
C SER A 109 16.36 6.56 -12.60
N GLU A 110 16.68 6.77 -13.86
CA GLU A 110 18.00 6.45 -14.44
C GLU A 110 19.07 7.44 -14.00
N LYS A 111 18.67 8.69 -13.75
CA LYS A 111 19.55 9.79 -13.32
C LYS A 111 18.77 10.77 -12.47
N TYR A 112 19.47 11.63 -11.78
CA TYR A 112 18.87 12.77 -11.12
C TYR A 112 18.00 13.56 -12.12
N ASN A 113 16.74 13.77 -11.75
CA ASN A 113 15.71 14.46 -12.57
C ASN A 113 15.38 13.81 -13.93
N GLN A 114 15.75 12.55 -14.15
CA GLN A 114 15.39 11.82 -15.37
C GLN A 114 14.90 10.42 -15.03
N SER A 115 13.66 10.16 -15.40
CA SER A 115 13.01 8.87 -15.17
C SER A 115 12.25 8.44 -16.41
N THR A 116 12.07 7.13 -16.59
CA THR A 116 11.32 6.58 -17.71
C THR A 116 10.31 5.55 -17.17
N LEU A 117 9.09 5.60 -17.70
CA LEU A 117 8.09 4.55 -17.53
C LEU A 117 8.27 3.56 -18.66
N TYR A 118 8.52 2.30 -18.33
CA TYR A 118 8.69 1.18 -19.25
C TYR A 118 7.54 0.20 -19.13
N ASP A 119 7.23 -0.47 -20.25
CA ASP A 119 6.42 -1.69 -20.29
C ASP A 119 7.36 -2.88 -20.49
N LEU A 120 7.26 -3.87 -19.62
CA LEU A 120 8.01 -5.12 -19.74
C LEU A 120 7.24 -6.09 -20.63
N GLN A 121 7.76 -6.36 -21.80
CA GLN A 121 7.14 -7.23 -22.81
C GLN A 121 7.92 -8.52 -23.00
N TYR A 122 7.25 -9.66 -22.79
CA TYR A 122 7.85 -10.97 -23.04
C TYR A 122 7.69 -11.36 -24.51
N ASP A 123 8.82 -11.62 -25.16
CA ASP A 123 8.84 -12.21 -26.51
C ASP A 123 9.01 -13.74 -26.43
N ALA A 124 7.95 -14.45 -26.75
CA ALA A 124 7.93 -15.93 -26.70
C ALA A 124 8.87 -16.59 -27.73
N LYS A 125 9.23 -15.89 -28.81
CA LYS A 125 10.14 -16.42 -29.85
C LYS A 125 11.59 -16.35 -29.38
N THR A 126 12.00 -15.23 -28.84
CA THR A 126 13.38 -15.01 -28.37
C THR A 126 13.55 -15.42 -26.92
N LYS A 127 12.46 -15.65 -26.17
CA LYS A 127 12.41 -15.91 -24.73
C LYS A 127 13.12 -14.81 -23.94
N LYS A 128 12.90 -13.56 -24.34
CA LYS A 128 13.46 -12.36 -23.70
C LYS A 128 12.35 -11.45 -23.21
N VAL A 129 12.67 -10.66 -22.21
CA VAL A 129 11.85 -9.52 -21.78
C VAL A 129 12.48 -8.26 -22.34
N ASN A 130 11.67 -7.47 -23.04
CA ASN A 130 12.06 -6.19 -23.60
C ASN A 130 11.51 -5.07 -22.71
N ARG A 131 12.34 -4.08 -22.38
CA ARG A 131 11.95 -2.84 -21.72
C ARG A 131 11.53 -1.84 -22.80
N VAL A 132 10.22 -1.67 -23.02
CA VAL A 132 9.67 -0.77 -24.03
C VAL A 132 9.34 0.57 -23.37
N PRO A 133 10.01 1.67 -23.73
CA PRO A 133 9.74 2.96 -23.10
C PRO A 133 8.37 3.50 -23.53
N ILE A 134 7.58 3.93 -22.55
CA ILE A 134 6.26 4.55 -22.73
C ILE A 134 6.37 6.06 -22.66
N LYS A 135 6.95 6.58 -21.57
CA LYS A 135 7.02 8.02 -21.29
C LYS A 135 8.27 8.37 -20.49
N LYS A 136 8.86 9.51 -20.81
CA LYS A 136 9.97 10.10 -20.06
C LYS A 136 9.44 11.21 -19.15
N TYR A 137 10.04 11.30 -17.97
CA TYR A 137 9.74 12.33 -16.98
C TYR A 137 11.01 13.12 -16.68
N GLU A 138 10.85 14.42 -16.59
CA GLU A 138 11.89 15.33 -16.14
C GLU A 138 11.51 15.90 -14.78
N GLY A 139 12.48 16.06 -13.90
CA GLY A 139 12.25 16.52 -12.53
C GLY A 139 11.78 15.39 -11.60
N ASN A 140 11.21 15.79 -10.49
CA ASN A 140 10.81 14.92 -9.38
C ASN A 140 9.34 15.10 -8.97
N SER A 141 8.48 15.51 -9.88
CA SER A 141 7.03 15.71 -9.62
C SER A 141 6.37 14.47 -8.99
N TYR A 142 6.85 13.27 -9.33
CA TYR A 142 6.38 12.01 -8.76
C TYR A 142 6.55 11.91 -7.22
N CYS A 143 7.29 12.83 -6.61
CA CYS A 143 7.43 12.92 -5.15
C CYS A 143 6.30 13.70 -4.47
N SER A 144 5.38 14.31 -5.22
CA SER A 144 4.15 14.91 -4.70
C SER A 144 2.93 13.99 -4.90
N ALA A 145 1.86 14.21 -4.14
CA ALA A 145 0.63 13.43 -4.28
C ALA A 145 0.04 13.57 -5.70
N GLU A 146 -0.12 14.80 -6.19
CA GLU A 146 -0.61 15.09 -7.54
C GLU A 146 0.27 14.43 -8.61
N GLY A 147 1.60 14.60 -8.53
CA GLY A 147 2.52 14.03 -9.53
C GLY A 147 2.58 12.49 -9.47
N PHE A 148 2.41 11.90 -8.29
CA PHE A 148 2.28 10.43 -8.17
C PHE A 148 0.94 9.94 -8.71
N ALA A 149 -0.16 10.68 -8.48
CA ALA A 149 -1.46 10.38 -9.07
C ALA A 149 -1.42 10.45 -10.61
N ASP A 150 -0.75 11.46 -11.17
CA ASP A 150 -0.53 11.58 -12.62
C ASP A 150 0.26 10.39 -13.17
N LEU A 151 1.31 9.96 -12.46
CA LEU A 151 2.08 8.76 -12.84
C LEU A 151 1.20 7.51 -12.81
N LEU A 152 0.35 7.34 -11.79
CA LEU A 152 -0.60 6.22 -11.72
C LEU A 152 -1.67 6.28 -12.81
N ASN A 153 -2.09 7.48 -13.23
CA ASN A 153 -2.98 7.66 -14.37
C ASN A 153 -2.30 7.24 -15.69
N ASP A 154 -1.01 7.57 -15.86
CA ASP A 154 -0.24 7.05 -17.01
C ASP A 154 -0.14 5.51 -16.98
N VAL A 155 0.07 4.92 -15.81
CA VAL A 155 0.06 3.45 -15.64
C VAL A 155 -1.30 2.87 -16.03
N LYS A 156 -2.39 3.44 -15.52
CA LYS A 156 -3.76 3.00 -15.82
C LYS A 156 -4.09 3.09 -17.30
N GLN A 157 -3.72 4.19 -17.96
CA GLN A 157 -3.98 4.39 -19.39
C GLN A 157 -3.23 3.39 -20.29
N ASN A 158 -2.02 2.99 -19.87
CA ASN A 158 -1.18 2.08 -20.66
C ASN A 158 -1.37 0.60 -20.30
N ALA A 159 -1.92 0.30 -19.13
CA ALA A 159 -2.09 -1.06 -18.64
C ALA A 159 -3.32 -1.17 -17.73
N GLU A 160 -4.51 -0.94 -18.29
CA GLU A 160 -5.76 -1.10 -17.57
C GLU A 160 -5.94 -2.56 -17.12
N ALA A 161 -6.37 -2.75 -15.87
CA ALA A 161 -6.54 -4.07 -15.27
C ALA A 161 -7.63 -4.08 -14.19
N LEU A 162 -8.09 -5.28 -13.84
CA LEU A 162 -9.04 -5.50 -12.75
C LEU A 162 -8.41 -5.24 -11.37
N ASN A 163 -7.11 -5.52 -11.23
CA ASN A 163 -6.36 -5.35 -10.00
C ASN A 163 -5.04 -4.65 -10.28
N TYR A 164 -4.63 -3.79 -9.35
CA TYR A 164 -3.34 -3.12 -9.39
C TYR A 164 -2.51 -3.52 -8.17
N ALA A 165 -1.22 -3.71 -8.38
CA ALA A 165 -0.25 -3.95 -7.32
C ALA A 165 0.91 -2.98 -7.46
N LEU A 166 1.51 -2.57 -6.35
CA LEU A 166 2.61 -1.63 -6.30
C LEU A 166 3.81 -2.27 -5.60
N ILE A 167 4.96 -2.26 -6.26
CA ILE A 167 6.25 -2.65 -5.69
C ILE A 167 7.12 -1.40 -5.62
N ILE A 168 7.67 -1.10 -4.47
CA ILE A 168 8.51 0.08 -4.24
C ILE A 168 9.89 -0.39 -3.80
N GLY A 169 10.91 -0.13 -4.61
CA GLY A 169 12.31 -0.36 -4.25
C GLY A 169 13.02 0.96 -4.02
N ALA A 170 13.45 1.21 -2.77
CA ALA A 170 14.07 2.46 -2.37
C ALA A 170 14.76 2.34 -1.00
N HIS A 171 15.44 3.40 -0.57
CA HIS A 171 15.73 3.54 0.87
C HIS A 171 14.43 3.76 1.64
N GLY A 172 14.41 3.41 2.94
CA GLY A 172 13.25 3.58 3.80
C GLY A 172 13.64 3.91 5.24
N CYS A 173 12.81 4.73 5.90
CA CYS A 173 12.94 5.13 7.30
C CYS A 173 11.61 4.96 8.08
N GLY A 174 10.74 4.08 7.59
CA GLY A 174 9.42 3.82 8.17
C GLY A 174 8.48 5.03 8.07
N TRP A 175 7.70 5.23 9.10
CA TRP A 175 6.72 6.32 9.23
C TRP A 175 7.36 7.68 9.60
N THR A 176 8.66 7.75 9.85
CA THR A 176 9.31 8.90 10.48
C THR A 176 9.33 10.14 9.58
N TYR A 177 9.28 11.31 10.19
CA TYR A 177 9.32 12.58 9.48
C TYR A 177 10.76 13.03 9.27
N ALA A 178 11.11 13.42 8.06
CA ALA A 178 12.44 13.90 7.72
C ALA A 178 12.88 15.09 8.58
N GLU A 179 11.96 16.02 8.89
CA GLU A 179 12.22 17.18 9.74
C GLU A 179 12.65 16.81 11.18
N ASP A 180 12.11 15.69 11.71
CA ASP A 180 12.40 15.26 13.07
C ASP A 180 13.83 14.72 13.19
N TRP A 181 14.44 14.33 12.06
CA TRP A 181 15.85 13.94 11.98
C TRP A 181 16.83 15.11 11.95
N ASN A 182 16.42 16.32 11.55
CA ASN A 182 17.30 17.50 11.43
C ASN A 182 18.03 17.91 12.71
N ASN A 183 17.45 17.62 13.86
CA ASN A 183 18.00 17.96 15.17
C ASN A 183 18.36 16.69 15.95
N TYR A 184 18.47 15.56 15.26
CA TYR A 184 18.91 14.33 15.89
C TYR A 184 20.38 14.47 16.31
N PRO A 185 20.72 14.22 17.57
CA PRO A 185 22.09 14.39 18.04
C PRO A 185 22.97 13.25 17.52
N TYR A 186 23.30 13.28 16.26
CA TYR A 186 24.39 12.47 15.70
C TYR A 186 25.71 12.98 16.27
N LYS A 187 26.01 12.61 17.48
CA LYS A 187 27.38 12.64 17.95
C LYS A 187 28.08 11.41 17.36
N ALA A 188 28.69 11.59 16.19
CA ALA A 188 29.68 10.65 15.71
C ALA A 188 30.64 10.35 16.88
N ARG A 189 30.69 9.10 17.34
CA ARG A 189 31.78 8.70 18.26
C ARG A 189 33.07 8.88 17.48
N PRO A 190 34.12 9.51 18.08
CA PRO A 190 35.41 9.61 17.42
C PRO A 190 35.89 8.19 17.08
N SER A 191 36.03 7.89 15.80
CA SER A 191 36.71 6.68 15.37
C SER A 191 38.15 6.76 15.77
N PHE A 192 38.61 5.90 16.65
CA PHE A 192 40.02 5.69 16.89
C PHE A 192 40.63 5.09 15.62
N GLY A 193 41.38 5.92 14.88
CA GLY A 193 42.42 5.53 13.94
C GLY A 193 41.95 4.89 12.63
N SER A 194 41.48 5.67 11.67
CA SER A 194 41.84 5.50 10.26
C SER A 194 41.56 6.79 9.48
N SER A 195 42.44 7.08 8.57
CA SER A 195 42.42 8.23 7.67
C SER A 195 41.26 8.20 6.71
N SER A 196 40.52 9.28 6.70
CA SER A 196 39.34 9.66 5.91
C SER A 196 38.00 9.08 6.38
N PRO A 197 37.12 9.92 6.95
CA PRO A 197 35.73 9.57 7.15
C PRO A 197 35.02 9.77 5.80
N GLN A 198 34.57 8.70 5.17
CA GLN A 198 33.40 8.80 4.33
C GLN A 198 32.24 8.99 5.29
N GLU A 199 31.84 10.23 5.46
CA GLU A 199 30.64 10.62 6.16
C GLU A 199 29.42 10.11 5.37
N TYR A 200 28.88 8.97 5.76
CA TYR A 200 27.46 8.71 5.58
C TYR A 200 26.75 9.53 6.65
N SER A 201 26.73 10.84 6.46
CA SER A 201 26.04 11.72 7.37
C SER A 201 24.64 11.95 6.79
N PHE A 202 23.60 11.51 7.50
CA PHE A 202 22.29 12.14 7.41
C PHE A 202 22.37 13.66 7.70
N SER A 203 23.51 14.16 8.13
CA SER A 203 23.79 15.58 8.47
C SER A 203 24.03 16.50 7.27
N GLY A 204 23.97 15.99 6.04
CA GLY A 204 24.08 16.82 4.82
C GLY A 204 22.73 17.27 4.25
N ILE A 205 21.63 16.85 4.83
CA ILE A 205 20.28 17.16 4.34
C ILE A 205 19.88 18.53 4.89
N ASN A 206 20.01 19.55 4.06
CA ASN A 206 19.55 20.91 4.39
C ASN A 206 18.05 20.99 4.04
N PHE A 207 17.19 20.66 5.01
CA PHE A 207 15.74 20.71 4.86
C PHE A 207 15.28 22.18 4.87
N GLY A 208 15.12 22.78 3.69
CA GLY A 208 14.55 24.11 3.55
C GLY A 208 13.15 24.16 4.15
N SER A 209 12.93 25.09 5.07
CA SER A 209 11.65 25.28 5.75
C SER A 209 10.66 26.00 4.85
N ASP A 210 9.66 25.30 4.32
CA ASP A 210 8.38 25.89 3.94
C ASP A 210 7.39 25.61 5.09
N PRO A 211 6.95 26.65 5.84
CA PRO A 211 6.07 26.47 6.99
C PRO A 211 4.65 26.00 6.63
N ASN A 212 4.31 25.92 5.34
CA ASN A 212 2.96 25.60 4.87
C ASN A 212 2.85 24.20 4.22
N LYS A 213 3.93 23.40 4.17
CA LYS A 213 3.85 22.02 3.70
C LYS A 213 3.74 21.06 4.87
N PRO A 214 2.82 20.05 4.83
CA PRO A 214 2.80 18.98 5.81
C PRO A 214 4.12 18.23 5.75
N HIS A 215 4.70 17.98 6.90
CA HIS A 215 6.06 17.50 7.10
C HIS A 215 6.10 15.97 7.00
N THR A 216 7.14 15.42 6.40
CA THR A 216 7.17 14.20 5.61
C THR A 216 7.75 12.97 6.31
N ARG A 217 7.04 11.84 6.25
CA ARG A 217 7.46 10.46 6.50
C ARG A 217 8.05 9.91 5.20
N PHE A 218 9.26 9.35 5.13
CA PHE A 218 9.89 9.21 3.83
C PHE A 218 10.44 7.83 3.47
N PHE A 219 10.37 7.57 2.17
CA PHE A 219 11.16 6.60 1.43
C PHE A 219 11.68 7.28 0.14
N GLY A 220 12.60 6.63 -0.59
CA GLY A 220 13.20 7.19 -1.80
C GLY A 220 14.67 7.51 -1.57
N SER A 221 15.10 8.73 -1.83
CA SER A 221 16.45 9.17 -1.54
C SER A 221 16.59 9.56 -0.06
N VAL A 222 17.67 9.14 0.57
CA VAL A 222 18.07 9.62 1.91
C VAL A 222 19.07 10.78 1.85
N ASN A 223 19.47 11.19 0.65
CA ASN A 223 20.51 12.19 0.42
C ASN A 223 20.00 13.50 -0.18
N LEU A 224 18.81 13.50 -0.78
CA LEU A 224 18.22 14.67 -1.41
C LEU A 224 16.75 14.78 -1.08
N LYS A 225 16.42 15.84 -0.37
CA LYS A 225 15.07 16.18 0.11
C LYS A 225 14.01 16.18 -0.99
N ASP A 226 14.35 16.70 -2.17
CA ASP A 226 13.38 16.82 -3.27
C ASP A 226 13.03 15.45 -3.90
N ASN A 227 13.71 14.38 -3.51
CA ASN A 227 13.48 13.01 -3.97
C ASN A 227 13.03 12.08 -2.83
N GLU A 228 12.58 12.65 -1.72
CA GLU A 228 11.94 11.94 -0.62
C GLU A 228 10.43 11.92 -0.83
N ILE A 229 9.79 10.80 -0.49
CA ILE A 229 8.34 10.63 -0.59
C ILE A 229 7.86 10.13 0.78
N ASP A 230 6.92 10.82 1.37
CA ASP A 230 6.33 10.33 2.60
C ASP A 230 5.15 9.38 2.38
N VAL A 231 4.86 8.58 3.40
CA VAL A 231 3.80 7.57 3.33
C VAL A 231 2.43 8.21 3.15
N ALA A 232 2.19 9.39 3.73
CA ALA A 232 0.93 10.10 3.59
C ALA A 232 0.76 10.65 2.16
N THR A 233 1.83 11.21 1.57
CA THR A 233 1.85 11.65 0.17
C THR A 233 1.59 10.48 -0.79
N LEU A 234 2.20 9.31 -0.53
CA LEU A 234 1.92 8.10 -1.31
C LEU A 234 0.45 7.70 -1.21
N ALA A 235 -0.10 7.66 0.01
CA ALA A 235 -1.50 7.32 0.24
C ALA A 235 -2.46 8.29 -0.48
N GLU A 236 -2.19 9.60 -0.38
CA GLU A 236 -2.99 10.62 -1.04
C GLU A 236 -2.90 10.50 -2.57
N GLY A 237 -1.72 10.32 -3.15
CA GLY A 237 -1.54 10.15 -4.60
C GLY A 237 -2.25 8.90 -5.13
N ILE A 238 -2.21 7.76 -4.41
CA ILE A 238 -2.98 6.58 -4.78
C ILE A 238 -4.49 6.88 -4.73
N LYS A 239 -4.95 7.55 -3.69
CA LYS A 239 -6.36 7.94 -3.53
C LYS A 239 -6.83 8.87 -4.64
N GLU A 240 -6.05 9.89 -4.99
CA GLU A 240 -6.36 10.86 -6.06
C GLU A 240 -6.43 10.19 -7.44
N SER A 241 -5.63 9.16 -7.69
CA SER A 241 -5.70 8.36 -8.93
C SER A 241 -6.99 7.54 -9.06
N GLY A 242 -7.75 7.40 -7.96
CA GLY A 242 -8.95 6.56 -7.87
C GLY A 242 -8.65 5.06 -7.84
N LEU A 243 -7.38 4.65 -7.70
CA LEU A 243 -6.97 3.27 -7.58
C LEU A 243 -7.00 2.80 -6.12
N LYS A 244 -7.18 1.50 -5.94
CA LYS A 244 -6.89 0.78 -4.70
C LYS A 244 -5.99 -0.40 -5.03
N MET A 245 -4.85 -0.47 -4.36
CA MET A 245 -3.89 -1.53 -4.61
C MET A 245 -4.34 -2.85 -4.00
N GLN A 246 -4.15 -3.94 -4.70
CA GLN A 246 -4.32 -5.28 -4.16
C GLN A 246 -3.29 -5.55 -3.07
N TYR A 247 -2.06 -5.14 -3.33
CA TYR A 247 -0.99 -5.06 -2.34
C TYR A 247 -0.01 -3.94 -2.67
N ILE A 248 0.64 -3.42 -1.62
CA ILE A 248 1.85 -2.60 -1.71
C ILE A 248 2.97 -3.40 -1.06
N LEU A 249 4.05 -3.65 -1.82
CA LEU A 249 5.26 -4.31 -1.34
C LEU A 249 6.38 -3.29 -1.30
N PHE A 250 6.92 -3.04 -0.11
CA PHE A 250 8.14 -2.26 0.06
C PHE A 250 9.38 -3.16 0.13
N ASP A 251 10.25 -3.00 -0.85
CA ASP A 251 11.62 -3.46 -0.82
C ASP A 251 12.49 -2.29 -0.32
N ALA A 252 12.31 -1.98 0.96
CA ALA A 252 12.88 -0.83 1.65
C ALA A 252 12.96 -1.09 3.16
N CYS A 253 13.98 -0.49 3.81
CA CYS A 253 14.24 -0.66 5.23
C CYS A 253 13.12 -0.07 6.10
N TYR A 254 12.83 -0.71 7.23
CA TYR A 254 11.98 -0.20 8.32
C TYR A 254 10.54 0.15 7.95
N MET A 255 10.02 -0.24 6.79
CA MET A 255 8.65 0.09 6.41
C MET A 255 7.59 -0.74 7.15
N GLY A 256 7.94 -1.91 7.71
CA GLY A 256 7.01 -2.87 8.34
C GLY A 256 6.56 -2.47 9.74
N ASN A 257 6.04 -1.26 9.93
CA ASN A 257 5.50 -0.76 11.19
C ASN A 257 3.99 -0.48 11.06
N VAL A 258 3.30 -0.50 12.22
CA VAL A 258 1.86 -0.32 12.28
C VAL A 258 1.44 1.08 11.85
N GLU A 259 2.26 2.07 12.11
CA GLU A 259 2.00 3.46 11.74
C GLU A 259 1.98 3.63 10.22
N THR A 260 2.94 3.02 9.50
CA THR A 260 2.96 3.00 8.02
C THR A 260 1.77 2.21 7.47
N ALA A 261 1.50 1.01 8.02
CA ALA A 261 0.40 0.18 7.56
C ALA A 261 -0.96 0.89 7.73
N TYR A 262 -1.15 1.58 8.85
CA TYR A 262 -2.39 2.31 9.15
C TYR A 262 -2.62 3.50 8.21
N GLU A 263 -1.56 4.20 7.82
CA GLU A 263 -1.65 5.30 6.86
C GLU A 263 -2.07 4.81 5.47
N LEU A 264 -1.66 3.60 5.07
CA LEU A 264 -1.94 3.03 3.77
C LEU A 264 -3.24 2.20 3.71
N LYS A 265 -3.92 1.96 4.83
CA LYS A 265 -5.03 1.00 4.94
C LYS A 265 -6.21 1.23 3.98
N ASP A 266 -6.46 2.50 3.64
CA ASP A 266 -7.59 2.85 2.79
C ASP A 266 -7.26 2.71 1.29
N VAL A 267 -5.97 2.70 0.93
CA VAL A 267 -5.50 2.67 -0.46
C VAL A 267 -4.90 1.33 -0.89
N THR A 268 -4.76 0.38 0.04
CA THR A 268 -4.35 -0.99 -0.29
C THR A 268 -5.12 -2.02 0.52
N ASN A 269 -5.26 -3.24 -0.03
CA ASN A 269 -5.83 -4.36 0.72
C ASN A 269 -4.77 -5.07 1.57
N PHE A 270 -3.54 -5.17 1.06
CA PHE A 270 -2.43 -5.82 1.75
C PHE A 270 -1.18 -4.94 1.69
N PHE A 271 -0.41 -5.01 2.75
CA PHE A 271 0.85 -4.30 2.91
C PHE A 271 1.94 -5.32 3.23
N ILE A 272 3.07 -5.28 2.50
CA ILE A 272 4.17 -6.23 2.66
C ILE A 272 5.45 -5.45 2.86
N ALA A 273 6.10 -5.62 4.00
CA ALA A 273 7.32 -4.87 4.32
C ALA A 273 8.16 -5.53 5.41
N SER A 274 9.41 -5.10 5.51
CA SER A 274 10.33 -5.43 6.61
C SER A 274 10.26 -4.40 7.72
N SER A 275 10.29 -4.87 8.97
CA SER A 275 10.37 -4.02 10.16
C SER A 275 11.82 -3.63 10.52
N SER A 276 12.82 -4.19 9.83
CA SER A 276 14.26 -3.89 9.98
C SER A 276 14.89 -3.48 8.66
N GLU A 277 16.23 -3.31 8.64
CA GLU A 277 16.95 -3.10 7.38
C GLU A 277 16.83 -4.31 6.45
N ILE A 278 16.75 -4.03 5.16
CA ILE A 278 16.87 -5.00 4.07
C ILE A 278 18.23 -4.81 3.42
N MET A 279 18.90 -5.91 3.07
CA MET A 279 20.16 -5.84 2.34
C MET A 279 19.95 -5.16 0.97
N GLN A 280 20.96 -4.43 0.50
CA GLN A 280 20.89 -3.64 -0.75
C GLN A 280 20.47 -4.44 -1.98
N TYR A 281 20.77 -5.74 -2.04
CA TYR A 281 20.33 -6.59 -3.15
C TYR A 281 18.83 -6.90 -3.16
N GLY A 282 18.09 -6.46 -2.14
CA GLY A 282 16.62 -6.50 -2.09
C GLY A 282 16.02 -7.90 -2.00
N LEU A 283 14.80 -8.02 -2.46
CA LEU A 283 14.03 -9.27 -2.44
C LEU A 283 14.31 -10.17 -3.67
N PRO A 284 14.18 -11.50 -3.53
CA PRO A 284 14.50 -12.46 -4.60
C PRO A 284 13.41 -12.51 -5.69
N TYR A 285 13.26 -11.47 -6.50
CA TYR A 285 12.15 -11.28 -7.44
C TYR A 285 11.97 -12.44 -8.43
N LYS A 286 13.04 -13.05 -8.92
CA LYS A 286 12.95 -14.24 -9.77
C LYS A 286 12.14 -15.36 -9.14
N SER A 287 12.38 -15.64 -7.88
CA SER A 287 11.68 -16.66 -7.12
C SER A 287 10.31 -16.20 -6.64
N LEU A 288 10.18 -14.91 -6.30
CA LEU A 288 8.93 -14.29 -5.87
C LEU A 288 7.90 -14.21 -6.98
N TRP A 289 8.32 -14.15 -8.25
CA TRP A 289 7.45 -13.84 -9.37
C TRP A 289 6.19 -14.72 -9.44
N ASN A 290 6.33 -16.01 -9.12
CA ASN A 290 5.19 -16.94 -9.11
C ASN A 290 4.14 -16.63 -8.03
N TYR A 291 4.51 -15.90 -6.98
CA TYR A 291 3.65 -15.62 -5.84
C TYR A 291 3.02 -14.23 -5.93
N ILE A 292 3.69 -13.26 -6.54
CA ILE A 292 3.24 -11.88 -6.68
C ILE A 292 2.47 -11.63 -7.98
N ASN A 293 2.85 -12.27 -9.10
CA ASN A 293 2.18 -12.15 -10.39
C ASN A 293 0.97 -13.11 -10.45
N SER A 294 -0.09 -12.73 -9.74
CA SER A 294 -1.36 -13.46 -9.69
C SER A 294 -2.49 -12.54 -9.24
N SER A 295 -3.68 -12.72 -9.79
CA SER A 295 -4.90 -12.05 -9.31
C SER A 295 -5.23 -12.41 -7.84
N THR A 296 -4.65 -13.50 -7.33
CA THR A 296 -4.73 -13.94 -5.93
C THR A 296 -3.32 -14.23 -5.42
N PRO A 297 -2.55 -13.21 -4.98
CA PRO A 297 -1.19 -13.40 -4.51
C PRO A 297 -1.11 -14.36 -3.33
N ASN A 298 -0.04 -15.16 -3.30
CA ASN A 298 0.21 -16.06 -2.18
C ASN A 298 1.15 -15.40 -1.17
N TYR A 299 0.58 -14.68 -0.21
CA TYR A 299 1.33 -13.93 0.79
C TYR A 299 2.24 -14.82 1.64
N ALA A 300 1.78 -15.99 2.07
CA ALA A 300 2.62 -16.94 2.81
C ALA A 300 3.81 -17.43 1.97
N GLY A 301 3.59 -17.67 0.67
CA GLY A 301 4.64 -18.02 -0.27
C GLY A 301 5.66 -16.91 -0.46
N ILE A 302 5.22 -15.64 -0.55
CA ILE A 302 6.09 -14.47 -0.64
C ILE A 302 7.04 -14.43 0.57
N ILE A 303 6.50 -14.53 1.78
CA ILE A 303 7.30 -14.48 3.01
C ILE A 303 8.27 -15.67 3.06
N SER A 304 7.76 -16.90 2.88
CA SER A 304 8.56 -18.11 3.00
C SER A 304 9.73 -18.15 2.01
N ILE A 305 9.49 -17.80 0.73
CA ILE A 305 10.57 -17.82 -0.28
C ILE A 305 11.63 -16.76 -0.01
N SER A 306 11.23 -15.58 0.51
CA SER A 306 12.15 -14.51 0.87
C SER A 306 13.03 -14.91 2.03
N ILE A 307 12.46 -15.44 3.11
CA ILE A 307 13.23 -15.90 4.28
C ILE A 307 14.16 -17.07 3.89
N ASN A 308 13.68 -18.03 3.11
CA ASN A 308 14.50 -19.15 2.64
C ASN A 308 15.68 -18.67 1.77
N PHE A 309 15.45 -17.69 0.91
CA PHE A 309 16.53 -17.09 0.11
C PHE A 309 17.60 -16.46 1.00
N TYR A 310 17.18 -15.60 1.93
CA TYR A 310 18.12 -14.92 2.83
C TYR A 310 18.91 -15.91 3.71
N ASN A 311 18.29 -16.99 4.16
CA ASN A 311 19.00 -18.04 4.91
C ASN A 311 20.10 -18.75 4.10
N THR A 312 20.15 -18.57 2.78
CA THR A 312 21.18 -19.16 1.89
C THR A 312 22.23 -18.15 1.45
N THR A 313 22.11 -16.88 1.84
CA THR A 313 23.08 -15.82 1.52
C THR A 313 24.13 -15.67 2.62
N ASP A 314 25.21 -14.95 2.31
CA ASP A 314 26.25 -14.60 3.30
C ASP A 314 25.73 -13.61 4.35
N TYR A 315 24.59 -12.96 4.08
CA TYR A 315 23.93 -12.01 4.97
C TYR A 315 22.50 -12.46 5.26
N PRO A 316 22.32 -13.47 6.13
CA PRO A 316 21.01 -14.08 6.40
C PRO A 316 20.16 -13.21 7.35
N TYR A 317 19.86 -11.99 6.95
CA TYR A 317 19.19 -11.01 7.79
C TYR A 317 17.96 -10.45 7.09
N LEU A 318 16.79 -10.98 7.40
CA LEU A 318 15.50 -10.48 6.92
C LEU A 318 14.41 -10.80 7.94
N ASN A 319 13.54 -9.86 8.19
CA ASN A 319 12.19 -10.11 8.66
C ASN A 319 11.20 -9.51 7.65
N LEU A 320 10.09 -10.17 7.43
CA LEU A 320 9.11 -9.73 6.44
C LEU A 320 7.71 -10.20 6.87
N ALA A 321 6.71 -9.33 6.68
CA ALA A 321 5.34 -9.68 6.96
C ALA A 321 4.40 -9.15 5.88
N ALA A 322 3.26 -9.84 5.74
CA ALA A 322 2.12 -9.44 4.93
C ALA A 322 0.93 -9.13 5.83
N ILE A 323 0.45 -7.91 5.78
CA ILE A 323 -0.57 -7.32 6.65
C ILE A 323 -1.86 -7.15 5.87
N ASP A 324 -2.96 -7.63 6.40
CA ASP A 324 -4.31 -7.34 5.89
C ASP A 324 -4.75 -5.97 6.42
N CYS A 325 -4.71 -4.98 5.56
CA CYS A 325 -4.99 -3.60 5.93
C CYS A 325 -6.46 -3.37 6.34
N ARG A 326 -7.35 -4.27 5.95
CA ARG A 326 -8.78 -4.21 6.30
C ARG A 326 -9.04 -4.49 7.79
N GLU A 327 -8.08 -5.14 8.45
CA GLU A 327 -8.16 -5.53 9.87
C GLU A 327 -7.54 -4.49 10.82
N LEU A 328 -6.90 -3.45 10.29
CA LEU A 328 -6.15 -2.47 11.08
C LEU A 328 -7.04 -1.60 11.98
N ASP A 329 -8.26 -1.28 11.55
CA ASP A 329 -9.21 -0.54 12.41
C ASP A 329 -9.64 -1.37 13.62
N GLY A 330 -9.81 -2.68 13.45
CA GLY A 330 -10.05 -3.62 14.54
C GLY A 330 -8.89 -3.62 15.54
N LEU A 331 -7.65 -3.67 15.04
CA LEU A 331 -6.45 -3.62 15.85
C LEU A 331 -6.32 -2.27 16.61
N ALA A 332 -6.58 -1.15 15.92
CA ALA A 332 -6.54 0.18 16.51
C ALA A 332 -7.57 0.35 17.64
N ASN A 333 -8.80 -0.16 17.45
CA ASN A 333 -9.85 -0.09 18.49
C ASN A 333 -9.45 -0.83 19.76
N ILE A 334 -8.83 -2.01 19.65
CA ILE A 334 -8.35 -2.77 20.81
C ILE A 334 -7.17 -2.04 21.48
N MET A 335 -6.23 -1.51 20.69
CA MET A 335 -5.11 -0.73 21.22
C MET A 335 -5.59 0.53 21.95
N LYS A 336 -6.61 1.20 21.44
CA LYS A 336 -7.23 2.35 22.12
C LYS A 336 -7.74 1.97 23.50
N GLU A 337 -8.39 0.81 23.62
CA GLU A 337 -8.88 0.33 24.91
C GLU A 337 -7.73 -0.02 25.84
N ILE A 338 -6.66 -0.65 25.35
CA ILE A 338 -5.46 -0.96 26.14
C ILE A 338 -4.80 0.34 26.60
N ASN A 339 -4.51 1.28 25.71
CA ASN A 339 -3.83 2.54 26.03
C ASN A 339 -4.63 3.42 27.01
N SER A 340 -5.97 3.32 26.99
CA SER A 340 -6.82 4.05 27.96
C SER A 340 -6.68 3.53 29.39
N LYS A 341 -6.14 2.33 29.59
CA LYS A 341 -6.08 1.65 30.90
C LYS A 341 -4.65 1.38 31.38
N TYR A 342 -3.71 1.24 30.46
CA TYR A 342 -2.36 0.80 30.74
C TYR A 342 -1.34 1.71 30.08
N THR A 343 -0.28 2.00 30.79
CA THR A 343 0.90 2.71 30.32
C THR A 343 2.14 1.88 30.64
N LEU A 344 3.19 2.00 29.82
CA LEU A 344 4.44 1.31 30.11
C LEU A 344 4.96 1.77 31.47
N SER A 345 5.23 0.81 32.36
CA SER A 345 5.76 1.13 33.69
C SER A 345 7.13 1.79 33.57
N GLU A 346 7.38 2.86 34.33
CA GLU A 346 8.68 3.52 34.41
C GLU A 346 9.82 2.57 34.85
N SER A 347 9.47 1.44 35.47
CA SER A 347 10.44 0.42 35.89
C SER A 347 10.87 -0.51 34.76
N ILE A 348 10.18 -0.49 33.60
CA ILE A 348 10.52 -1.28 32.43
C ILE A 348 11.43 -0.45 31.56
N ASP A 349 12.66 -0.94 31.37
CA ASP A 349 13.57 -0.39 30.36
C ASP A 349 13.06 -0.80 28.97
N PRO A 350 12.68 0.15 28.08
CA PRO A 350 12.25 -0.17 26.73
C PRO A 350 13.26 -1.02 25.94
N GLU A 351 14.56 -0.91 26.24
CA GLU A 351 15.61 -1.72 25.61
C GLU A 351 15.47 -3.24 25.91
N THR A 352 14.62 -3.62 26.90
CA THR A 352 14.32 -5.03 27.18
C THR A 352 13.19 -5.60 26.33
N ILE A 353 12.43 -4.75 25.62
CA ILE A 353 11.42 -5.14 24.65
C ILE A 353 12.15 -5.54 23.35
N GLN A 354 11.62 -6.53 22.61
CA GLN A 354 12.22 -6.93 21.33
C GLN A 354 12.32 -5.71 20.39
N ARG A 355 13.54 -5.26 20.17
CA ARG A 355 13.88 -4.20 19.22
C ARG A 355 14.14 -4.79 17.84
N LEU A 356 13.91 -4.00 16.78
CA LEU A 356 14.09 -4.39 15.38
C LEU A 356 15.01 -3.44 14.61
N ASP A 357 15.64 -2.50 15.31
CA ASP A 357 16.61 -1.54 14.79
C ASP A 357 17.78 -1.31 15.75
N ALA A 358 18.80 -0.60 15.30
CA ALA A 358 19.93 -0.19 16.12
C ALA A 358 20.05 1.33 16.29
N PHE A 359 18.96 2.07 16.14
CA PHE A 359 18.93 3.48 16.54
C PHE A 359 19.21 3.62 18.05
N SER A 360 19.71 4.74 18.48
CA SER A 360 20.05 4.97 19.89
C SER A 360 19.43 6.27 20.41
N PRO A 361 18.36 6.19 21.23
CA PRO A 361 17.56 5.00 21.57
C PRO A 361 16.87 4.32 20.38
N ASN A 362 16.45 3.05 20.53
CA ASN A 362 15.75 2.33 19.48
C ASN A 362 14.43 3.00 19.11
N LEU A 363 14.04 2.85 17.85
CA LEU A 363 12.85 3.47 17.26
C LEU A 363 11.73 2.47 17.06
N PHE A 364 12.04 1.25 16.60
CA PHE A 364 11.09 0.22 16.20
C PHE A 364 11.18 -1.01 17.11
N TYR A 365 10.07 -1.34 17.74
CA TYR A 365 9.92 -2.49 18.64
C TYR A 365 8.88 -3.46 18.10
N ASP A 366 9.01 -4.76 18.38
CA ASP A 366 7.97 -5.73 18.06
C ASP A 366 6.67 -5.37 18.81
N MET A 367 5.57 -5.30 18.07
CA MET A 367 4.30 -4.80 18.62
C MET A 367 3.70 -5.74 19.67
N GLU A 368 3.79 -7.07 19.48
CA GLU A 368 3.27 -8.02 20.44
C GLU A 368 4.11 -8.01 21.74
N ALA A 369 5.44 -7.97 21.62
CA ALA A 369 6.33 -7.87 22.76
C ALA A 369 6.09 -6.57 23.56
N TYR A 370 5.80 -5.46 22.88
CA TYR A 370 5.42 -4.21 23.55
C TYR A 370 4.11 -4.35 24.34
N VAL A 371 3.07 -4.87 23.69
CA VAL A 371 1.75 -5.03 24.35
C VAL A 371 1.82 -6.01 25.52
N ASP A 372 2.59 -7.09 25.40
CA ASP A 372 2.85 -8.02 26.52
C ASP A 372 3.54 -7.33 27.70
N SER A 373 4.36 -6.30 27.44
CA SER A 373 5.01 -5.49 28.48
C SER A 373 4.07 -4.49 29.13
N LEU A 374 3.08 -3.98 28.38
CA LEU A 374 2.03 -3.10 28.92
C LEU A 374 1.04 -3.86 29.80
N TYR A 375 0.63 -5.03 29.34
CA TYR A 375 -0.47 -5.78 29.91
C TYR A 375 -0.21 -7.28 29.78
N PRO A 376 0.47 -7.91 30.75
CA PRO A 376 1.02 -9.26 30.60
C PRO A 376 -0.03 -10.39 30.63
N SER A 377 -1.27 -10.14 31.04
CA SER A 377 -2.32 -11.17 31.03
C SER A 377 -3.73 -10.59 31.15
N GLY A 378 -4.72 -11.23 30.52
CA GLY A 378 -6.13 -10.92 30.66
C GLY A 378 -6.87 -10.81 29.33
N TYR A 379 -8.18 -10.56 29.42
CA TYR A 379 -9.09 -10.61 28.27
C TYR A 379 -8.71 -9.68 27.10
N LEU A 380 -8.26 -8.46 27.38
CA LEU A 380 -7.85 -7.52 26.34
C LEU A 380 -6.59 -7.99 25.59
N LEU A 381 -5.66 -8.64 26.30
CA LEU A 381 -4.49 -9.22 25.66
C LEU A 381 -4.89 -10.36 24.71
N ASP A 382 -5.83 -11.21 25.13
CA ASP A 382 -6.35 -12.28 24.28
C ASP A 382 -7.06 -11.71 23.04
N GLN A 383 -7.84 -10.64 23.19
CA GLN A 383 -8.46 -9.94 22.08
C GLN A 383 -7.42 -9.33 21.13
N PHE A 384 -6.39 -8.68 21.68
CA PHE A 384 -5.29 -8.12 20.89
C PHE A 384 -4.60 -9.20 20.07
N LYS A 385 -4.19 -10.31 20.71
CA LYS A 385 -3.52 -11.42 20.03
C LYS A 385 -4.39 -12.08 18.95
N ASN A 386 -5.69 -12.17 19.19
CA ASN A 386 -6.63 -12.70 18.20
C ASN A 386 -6.78 -11.74 17.01
N GLN A 387 -6.90 -10.43 17.25
CA GLN A 387 -6.98 -9.44 16.18
C GLN A 387 -5.65 -9.34 15.42
N LEU A 388 -4.52 -9.40 16.10
CA LEU A 388 -3.20 -9.42 15.47
C LEU A 388 -3.05 -10.59 14.50
N LYS A 389 -3.54 -11.79 14.84
CA LYS A 389 -3.59 -12.97 13.95
C LYS A 389 -4.48 -12.78 12.73
N LEU A 390 -5.53 -11.98 12.82
CA LEU A 390 -6.35 -11.61 11.65
C LEU A 390 -5.62 -10.61 10.77
N THR A 391 -4.94 -9.65 11.38
CA THR A 391 -4.21 -8.56 10.73
C THR A 391 -2.95 -9.07 10.03
N VAL A 392 -2.16 -9.92 10.68
CA VAL A 392 -0.92 -10.47 10.11
C VAL A 392 -1.21 -11.77 9.36
N LYS A 393 -1.26 -11.67 8.06
CA LYS A 393 -1.59 -12.79 7.16
C LYS A 393 -0.48 -13.83 7.06
N ALA A 394 0.76 -13.33 7.07
CA ALA A 394 1.97 -14.15 7.10
C ALA A 394 3.11 -13.30 7.65
N ALA A 395 3.98 -13.89 8.43
CA ALA A 395 5.21 -13.28 8.91
C ALA A 395 6.32 -14.33 8.96
N GLY A 396 7.56 -13.89 8.80
CA GLY A 396 8.73 -14.73 8.91
C GLY A 396 9.97 -13.89 9.16
N HIS A 397 10.97 -14.50 9.76
CA HIS A 397 12.24 -13.85 10.05
C HIS A 397 13.39 -14.86 10.01
N THR A 398 14.60 -14.35 9.81
CA THR A 398 15.86 -15.06 10.07
C THR A 398 16.22 -14.91 11.56
N ASP A 399 17.18 -15.64 12.05
CA ASP A 399 17.56 -15.61 13.49
C ASP A 399 17.95 -14.22 13.97
N TYR A 400 18.48 -13.38 13.06
CA TYR A 400 18.94 -12.03 13.37
C TYR A 400 18.40 -11.02 12.37
N ALA A 401 18.15 -9.79 12.84
CA ALA A 401 18.08 -8.59 12.03
C ALA A 401 19.49 -7.93 11.98
N TYR A 402 19.71 -7.18 10.91
CA TYR A 402 20.95 -6.44 10.67
C TYR A 402 20.70 -4.95 10.73
N SER A 403 21.69 -4.20 11.17
CA SER A 403 21.73 -2.76 11.02
C SER A 403 23.15 -2.27 10.75
N ALA A 404 23.28 -1.41 9.74
CA ALA A 404 24.53 -0.71 9.37
C ALA A 404 24.62 0.70 9.96
N LEU A 405 23.73 1.07 10.86
CA LEU A 405 23.69 2.41 11.43
C LEU A 405 24.98 2.76 12.17
N TYR A 406 25.38 4.02 12.07
CA TYR A 406 26.59 4.56 12.71
C TYR A 406 27.90 3.94 12.22
N ASN A 407 27.95 3.47 10.96
CA ASN A 407 29.11 2.75 10.40
C ASN A 407 29.56 1.55 11.26
N LYS A 408 28.58 0.90 11.91
CA LYS A 408 28.80 -0.26 12.76
C LYS A 408 27.78 -1.33 12.40
N GLU A 409 28.30 -2.49 12.00
CA GLU A 409 27.47 -3.68 11.88
C GLU A 409 26.91 -4.08 13.25
N THR A 410 25.60 -4.16 13.36
CA THR A 410 24.91 -4.58 14.56
C THR A 410 23.94 -5.71 14.20
N PHE A 411 24.07 -6.82 14.94
CA PHE A 411 23.22 -7.99 14.80
C PHE A 411 22.26 -8.02 15.97
N ILE A 412 20.96 -8.13 15.67
CA ILE A 412 19.89 -8.10 16.66
C ILE A 412 19.20 -9.45 16.62
N GLU A 413 19.39 -10.26 17.68
CA GLU A 413 18.70 -11.54 17.80
C GLU A 413 17.18 -11.32 17.83
N ILE A 414 16.45 -12.01 16.96
CA ILE A 414 15.00 -11.94 16.90
C ILE A 414 14.42 -13.12 17.68
N LYS A 415 13.93 -12.85 18.89
CA LYS A 415 13.27 -13.82 19.76
C LYS A 415 11.75 -13.81 19.61
N ASN A 416 11.21 -12.63 19.28
CA ASN A 416 9.81 -12.40 19.05
C ASN A 416 9.63 -11.58 17.77
N TYR A 417 8.73 -12.00 16.90
CA TYR A 417 8.37 -11.28 15.71
C TYR A 417 6.91 -11.54 15.35
N CYS A 418 6.07 -10.57 15.64
CA CYS A 418 4.65 -10.65 15.33
C CYS A 418 4.29 -10.21 13.90
N GLY A 419 5.25 -9.63 13.16
CA GLY A 419 5.04 -9.14 11.80
C GLY A 419 4.87 -7.62 11.67
N LEU A 420 4.69 -6.90 12.77
CA LEU A 420 4.59 -5.45 12.82
C LEU A 420 5.51 -4.89 13.91
N SER A 421 6.20 -3.82 13.61
CA SER A 421 6.82 -2.99 14.64
C SER A 421 5.92 -1.81 15.02
N ILE A 422 6.26 -1.19 16.16
CA ILE A 422 5.57 -0.03 16.74
C ILE A 422 6.61 0.90 17.40
N SER A 423 6.32 2.20 17.41
CA SER A 423 7.22 3.20 18.01
C SER A 423 6.70 3.81 19.32
N ASP A 424 5.57 3.35 19.85
CA ASP A 424 4.98 3.89 21.08
C ASP A 424 5.93 3.82 22.30
N PRO A 425 6.70 2.73 22.54
CA PRO A 425 7.62 2.67 23.68
C PRO A 425 8.91 3.47 23.47
N SER A 426 9.17 3.95 22.24
CA SER A 426 10.44 4.57 21.89
C SER A 426 10.71 5.86 22.67
N GLN A 427 11.92 5.96 23.22
CA GLN A 427 12.49 7.19 23.79
C GLN A 427 13.35 7.97 22.80
N ASN A 428 13.34 7.56 21.55
CA ASN A 428 14.03 8.26 20.47
C ASN A 428 13.36 9.61 20.21
N ASN A 429 14.15 10.67 20.06
CA ASN A 429 13.62 12.03 19.82
C ASN A 429 12.75 12.11 18.56
N VAL A 430 13.04 11.30 17.53
CA VAL A 430 12.23 11.24 16.31
C VAL A 430 10.83 10.69 16.62
N ALA A 431 10.74 9.62 17.42
CA ALA A 431 9.47 9.07 17.86
C ALA A 431 8.70 10.05 18.75
N ILE A 432 9.36 10.65 19.73
CA ILE A 432 8.74 11.61 20.66
C ILE A 432 8.12 12.81 19.91
N LYS A 433 8.80 13.33 18.89
CA LYS A 433 8.31 14.46 18.10
C LYS A 433 7.23 14.09 17.08
N GLY A 434 7.35 12.89 16.49
CA GLY A 434 6.59 12.52 15.30
C GLY A 434 5.39 11.62 15.54
N ARG A 435 5.44 10.69 16.51
CA ARG A 435 4.41 9.65 16.67
C ARG A 435 2.99 10.18 16.84
N GLU A 436 2.82 11.30 17.59
CA GLU A 436 1.51 11.91 17.82
C GLU A 436 0.87 12.49 16.54
N LYS A 437 1.68 12.74 15.51
CA LYS A 437 1.21 13.23 14.20
C LYS A 437 0.60 12.09 13.36
N THR A 438 0.90 10.81 13.67
CA THR A 438 0.49 9.65 12.87
C THR A 438 -1.01 9.37 12.98
N GLY A 439 -1.59 8.80 11.92
CA GLY A 439 -2.97 8.30 11.94
C GLY A 439 -3.18 7.22 13.00
N TRP A 440 -2.18 6.33 13.18
CA TRP A 440 -2.20 5.28 14.20
C TRP A 440 -2.33 5.86 15.61
N TRP A 441 -1.46 6.79 16.00
CA TRP A 441 -1.52 7.43 17.32
C TRP A 441 -2.87 8.07 17.59
N LYS A 442 -3.37 8.87 16.64
CA LYS A 442 -4.68 9.54 16.76
C LYS A 442 -5.85 8.57 16.89
N ALA A 443 -5.73 7.36 16.35
CA ALA A 443 -6.75 6.34 16.44
C ALA A 443 -6.70 5.56 17.77
N THR A 444 -5.53 5.51 18.41
CA THR A 444 -5.27 4.63 19.56
C THR A 444 -5.08 5.37 20.89
N HIS A 445 -4.90 6.69 20.86
CA HIS A 445 -4.75 7.58 22.02
C HIS A 445 -5.79 8.70 21.97
#